data_c856ec6c35828eee7028a22454f470b5
#
_entry.id   c856ec6c35828eee7028a22454f470b5
#
_cell.length_a   1.000
_cell.length_b   1.000
_cell.length_c   1.000
_cell.angle_alpha   90.00
_cell.angle_beta   90.00
_cell.angle_gamma   90.00
#
_symmetry.space_group_name_H-M   'P 1'
#
loop_
_entity.id
_entity.type
_entity.pdbx_description
1 polymer ?
#
loop_
_entity_poly.entity_id
_entity_poly.type
_entity_poly.pdbx_seq_one_letter_code
_entity_poly.pdbx_strand_id
1 'polypeptide(L)'
;EKGAADTGLAVGTPVVAGGGDCQLGCVGVGVVDANQAAIFGGSFWQYEYNTNEAKTDEHCRVRVNCHSVPGMWQYEALAFKPGMVMRWYRDAFCTAEKELSKVCGRDPYDLMNEKAKDIPAGCYGMMCTFSDVMNYVSWRHASPSFMNFDFDPEKYNRYTFYRAIMENTAMVTYGHMKLVEESTGNMPDEVIFAGGASKSDLWCQILADVLG
;
A
#
# COMPACT_ATOMS: atom_id res chain seq x y z
N GLU A 1 -22.87 -27.08 -21.24
CA GLU A 1 -24.29 -27.41 -20.96
C GLU A 1 -24.57 -27.49 -19.47
N LYS A 2 -23.82 -28.30 -18.69
CA LYS A 2 -24.03 -28.42 -17.23
C LYS A 2 -23.91 -27.07 -16.51
N GLY A 3 -22.85 -26.28 -16.76
CA GLY A 3 -22.68 -24.97 -16.15
C GLY A 3 -23.82 -24.01 -16.48
N ALA A 4 -24.36 -24.04 -17.69
CA ALA A 4 -25.51 -23.24 -18.06
C ALA A 4 -26.76 -23.63 -17.27
N ALA A 5 -26.99 -24.94 -17.08
CA ALA A 5 -28.11 -25.44 -16.28
C ALA A 5 -27.99 -25.06 -14.80
N ASP A 6 -26.77 -25.12 -14.25
CA ASP A 6 -26.51 -24.80 -12.84
C ASP A 6 -26.54 -23.29 -12.54
N THR A 7 -26.23 -22.42 -13.52
CA THR A 7 -26.12 -20.98 -13.36
C THR A 7 -27.26 -20.16 -13.97
N GLY A 8 -28.06 -20.75 -14.80
CA GLY A 8 -29.11 -20.07 -15.58
C GLY A 8 -28.59 -19.24 -16.77
N LEU A 9 -27.30 -19.33 -17.08
CA LEU A 9 -26.70 -18.67 -18.24
C LEU A 9 -27.03 -19.39 -19.54
N ALA A 10 -26.95 -18.68 -20.67
CA ALA A 10 -27.12 -19.33 -21.98
C ALA A 10 -25.97 -20.29 -22.28
N VAL A 11 -26.29 -21.40 -22.98
CA VAL A 11 -25.26 -22.29 -23.49
C VAL A 11 -24.38 -21.54 -24.49
N GLY A 12 -23.05 -21.62 -24.31
CA GLY A 12 -22.09 -20.91 -25.15
C GLY A 12 -21.66 -19.55 -24.56
N THR A 13 -22.18 -19.13 -23.39
CA THR A 13 -21.65 -17.96 -22.68
C THR A 13 -20.14 -18.15 -22.44
N PRO A 14 -19.28 -17.21 -22.89
CA PRO A 14 -17.85 -17.31 -22.68
C PRO A 14 -17.52 -17.28 -21.18
N VAL A 15 -16.70 -18.20 -20.72
CA VAL A 15 -16.15 -18.25 -19.38
C VAL A 15 -14.65 -18.03 -19.48
N VAL A 16 -14.18 -16.96 -18.89
CA VAL A 16 -12.75 -16.61 -18.89
C VAL A 16 -12.14 -16.84 -17.51
N ALA A 17 -10.90 -17.27 -17.48
CA ALA A 17 -10.13 -17.26 -16.25
C ALA A 17 -9.79 -15.81 -15.88
N GLY A 18 -9.89 -15.50 -14.60
CA GLY A 18 -9.36 -14.25 -14.06
C GLY A 18 -7.84 -14.33 -13.87
N GLY A 19 -7.30 -13.44 -13.07
CA GLY A 19 -5.88 -13.38 -12.67
C GLY A 19 -5.78 -13.02 -11.20
N GLY A 20 -4.56 -12.85 -10.72
CA GLY A 20 -4.31 -12.28 -9.40
C GLY A 20 -4.83 -10.84 -9.33
N ASP A 21 -5.29 -10.44 -8.16
CA ASP A 21 -5.89 -9.12 -7.93
C ASP A 21 -4.93 -7.96 -8.26
N CYS A 22 -3.65 -8.09 -7.89
CA CYS A 22 -2.63 -7.10 -8.23
C CYS A 22 -2.34 -7.02 -9.73
N GLN A 23 -2.23 -8.17 -10.43
CA GLN A 23 -2.01 -8.24 -11.86
C GLN A 23 -3.17 -7.61 -12.64
N LEU A 24 -4.40 -7.94 -12.25
CA LEU A 24 -5.60 -7.33 -12.84
C LEU A 24 -5.76 -5.87 -12.41
N GLY A 25 -5.34 -5.53 -11.19
CA GLY A 25 -5.27 -4.15 -10.71
C GLY A 25 -4.37 -3.29 -11.57
N CYS A 26 -3.17 -3.78 -11.91
CA CYS A 26 -2.24 -3.10 -12.82
C CYS A 26 -2.86 -2.86 -14.19
N VAL A 27 -3.51 -3.85 -14.76
CA VAL A 27 -4.27 -3.68 -16.03
C VAL A 27 -5.36 -2.62 -15.87
N GLY A 28 -6.09 -2.64 -14.76
CA GLY A 28 -7.19 -1.72 -14.48
C GLY A 28 -6.77 -0.26 -14.34
N VAL A 29 -5.53 0.01 -13.90
CA VAL A 29 -4.97 1.36 -13.77
C VAL A 29 -4.03 1.75 -14.92
N GLY A 30 -3.90 0.90 -15.95
CA GLY A 30 -3.10 1.16 -17.13
C GLY A 30 -1.60 0.88 -16.99
N VAL A 31 -1.18 0.18 -15.94
CA VAL A 31 0.21 -0.27 -15.72
C VAL A 31 0.40 -1.60 -16.45
N VAL A 32 0.71 -1.53 -17.75
CA VAL A 32 0.72 -2.67 -18.68
C VAL A 32 2.00 -2.85 -19.47
N ASP A 33 2.92 -1.90 -19.36
CA ASP A 33 4.21 -1.90 -20.03
C ASP A 33 5.36 -2.15 -19.04
N ALA A 34 6.51 -2.57 -19.56
CA ALA A 34 7.72 -2.72 -18.75
C ALA A 34 8.18 -1.36 -18.18
N ASN A 35 8.80 -1.39 -17.01
CA ASN A 35 9.26 -0.23 -16.24
C ASN A 35 8.13 0.66 -15.68
N GLN A 36 6.88 0.26 -15.82
CA GLN A 36 5.76 0.91 -15.13
C GLN A 36 5.55 0.30 -13.74
N ALA A 37 5.04 1.09 -12.82
CA ALA A 37 4.79 0.66 -11.44
C ALA A 37 3.46 1.18 -10.89
N ALA A 38 2.90 0.42 -9.95
CA ALA A 38 1.73 0.81 -9.17
C ALA A 38 1.93 0.51 -7.68
N ILE A 39 1.23 1.27 -6.84
CA ILE A 39 1.05 0.97 -5.42
C ILE A 39 -0.43 0.73 -5.18
N PHE A 40 -0.78 -0.39 -4.57
CA PHE A 40 -2.14 -0.68 -4.14
C PHE A 40 -2.25 -0.55 -2.62
N GLY A 41 -2.83 0.57 -2.18
CA GLY A 41 -3.04 0.89 -0.76
C GLY A 41 -4.45 0.50 -0.31
N GLY A 42 -4.62 -0.75 0.08
CA GLY A 42 -5.84 -1.33 0.64
C GLY A 42 -5.64 -1.82 2.07
N SER A 43 -6.31 -2.92 2.45
CA SER A 43 -6.03 -3.62 3.72
C SER A 43 -4.59 -4.10 3.78
N PHE A 44 -4.09 -4.58 2.67
CA PHE A 44 -2.70 -4.84 2.39
C PHE A 44 -2.12 -3.69 1.58
N TRP A 45 -0.78 -3.67 1.46
CA TRP A 45 -0.06 -2.65 0.71
C TRP A 45 0.98 -3.33 -0.16
N GLN A 46 0.82 -3.17 -1.47
CA GLN A 46 1.67 -3.78 -2.48
C GLN A 46 2.30 -2.71 -3.36
N TYR A 47 3.59 -2.85 -3.60
CA TYR A 47 4.31 -2.19 -4.68
C TYR A 47 4.50 -3.18 -5.81
N GLU A 48 4.00 -2.86 -7.00
CA GLU A 48 4.04 -3.67 -8.19
C GLU A 48 4.90 -2.99 -9.25
N TYR A 49 5.80 -3.74 -9.87
CA TYR A 49 6.66 -3.23 -10.93
C TYR A 49 6.73 -4.23 -12.07
N ASN A 50 6.50 -3.76 -13.30
CA ASN A 50 6.45 -4.60 -14.50
C ASN A 50 7.80 -4.70 -15.18
N THR A 51 8.12 -5.90 -15.67
CA THR A 51 9.38 -6.20 -16.37
C THR A 51 9.16 -7.22 -17.48
N ASN A 52 10.07 -7.23 -18.48
CA ASN A 52 10.08 -8.25 -19.54
C ASN A 52 10.87 -9.50 -19.15
N GLU A 53 11.56 -9.51 -18.01
CA GLU A 53 12.43 -10.59 -17.59
C GLU A 53 12.01 -11.18 -16.24
N ALA A 54 11.93 -12.50 -16.15
CA ALA A 54 11.72 -13.23 -14.91
C ALA A 54 13.03 -13.40 -14.15
N LYS A 55 13.45 -12.39 -13.40
CA LYS A 55 14.64 -12.47 -12.56
C LYS A 55 14.22 -12.50 -11.10
N THR A 56 14.56 -13.54 -10.37
CA THR A 56 14.21 -13.70 -8.96
C THR A 56 15.23 -13.01 -8.04
N ASP A 57 14.75 -12.46 -6.93
CA ASP A 57 15.61 -11.96 -5.85
C ASP A 57 16.15 -13.14 -5.02
N GLU A 58 17.48 -13.30 -4.97
CA GLU A 58 18.16 -14.39 -4.23
C GLU A 58 17.85 -14.38 -2.73
N HIS A 59 17.49 -13.21 -2.18
CA HIS A 59 17.14 -13.05 -0.78
C HIS A 59 15.64 -13.20 -0.49
N CYS A 60 14.82 -13.48 -1.51
CA CYS A 60 13.36 -13.65 -1.40
C CYS A 60 12.64 -12.46 -0.74
N ARG A 61 13.10 -11.22 -0.99
CA ARG A 61 12.52 -9.99 -0.46
C ARG A 61 11.38 -9.46 -1.31
N VAL A 62 11.33 -9.86 -2.58
CA VAL A 62 10.25 -9.57 -3.53
C VAL A 62 9.80 -10.85 -4.20
N ARG A 63 8.53 -10.89 -4.56
CA ARG A 63 7.94 -11.99 -5.34
C ARG A 63 7.98 -11.63 -6.81
N VAL A 64 8.19 -12.62 -7.68
CA VAL A 64 8.11 -12.44 -9.13
C VAL A 64 6.98 -13.31 -9.65
N ASN A 65 5.97 -12.69 -10.23
CA ASN A 65 4.76 -13.31 -10.75
C ASN A 65 4.66 -13.12 -12.27
N CYS A 66 3.90 -13.98 -12.95
CA CYS A 66 3.47 -13.70 -14.31
C CYS A 66 2.49 -12.52 -14.28
N HIS A 67 2.67 -11.55 -15.17
CA HIS A 67 1.70 -10.49 -15.37
C HIS A 67 0.48 -11.01 -16.17
N SER A 68 -0.66 -10.30 -16.09
CA SER A 68 -1.83 -10.61 -16.92
C SER A 68 -1.64 -10.26 -18.40
N VAL A 69 -0.66 -9.41 -18.72
CA VAL A 69 -0.23 -9.13 -20.10
C VAL A 69 0.75 -10.22 -20.55
N PRO A 70 0.51 -10.88 -21.70
CA PRO A 70 1.38 -11.96 -22.18
C PRO A 70 2.82 -11.50 -22.40
N GLY A 71 3.77 -12.32 -21.94
CA GLY A 71 5.22 -12.05 -22.08
C GLY A 71 5.80 -11.11 -21.05
N MET A 72 5.01 -10.62 -20.08
CA MET A 72 5.46 -9.76 -19.01
C MET A 72 5.48 -10.45 -17.66
N TRP A 73 6.33 -9.95 -16.80
CA TRP A 73 6.49 -10.35 -15.41
C TRP A 73 6.27 -9.17 -14.48
N GLN A 74 5.97 -9.47 -13.25
CA GLN A 74 5.67 -8.46 -12.24
C GLN A 74 6.42 -8.77 -10.95
N TYR A 75 7.19 -7.81 -10.47
CA TYR A 75 7.72 -7.82 -9.11
C TYR A 75 6.65 -7.30 -8.15
N GLU A 76 6.39 -8.07 -7.11
CA GLU A 76 5.46 -7.73 -6.04
C GLU A 76 6.22 -7.63 -4.73
N ALA A 77 6.18 -6.46 -4.10
CA ALA A 77 6.75 -6.24 -2.79
C ALA A 77 5.68 -5.77 -1.80
N LEU A 78 5.60 -6.43 -0.65
CA LEU A 78 4.56 -6.20 0.35
C LEU A 78 5.09 -5.45 1.56
N ALA A 79 4.50 -4.28 1.86
CA ALA A 79 4.59 -3.65 3.18
C ALA A 79 3.56 -4.23 4.18
N PHE A 80 2.92 -5.27 3.81
CA PHE A 80 1.94 -6.14 4.44
C PHE A 80 0.62 -5.45 4.81
N LYS A 81 0.43 -4.87 6.01
CA LYS A 81 -0.89 -4.52 6.55
C LYS A 81 -1.16 -3.03 6.83
N PRO A 82 -0.59 -2.04 6.16
CA PRO A 82 -0.78 -0.65 6.55
C PRO A 82 -2.24 -0.22 6.69
N GLY A 83 -3.11 -0.61 5.76
CA GLY A 83 -4.53 -0.26 5.83
C GLY A 83 -5.27 -0.93 7.00
N MET A 84 -4.87 -2.15 7.38
CA MET A 84 -5.41 -2.78 8.60
C MET A 84 -4.91 -2.08 9.86
N VAL A 85 -3.64 -1.66 9.88
CA VAL A 85 -3.07 -0.88 10.98
C VAL A 85 -3.79 0.46 11.13
N MET A 86 -4.05 1.16 10.02
CA MET A 86 -4.80 2.42 10.02
C MET A 86 -6.23 2.23 10.55
N ARG A 87 -6.90 1.16 10.16
CA ARG A 87 -8.24 0.84 10.69
C ARG A 87 -8.21 0.55 12.18
N TRP A 88 -7.26 -0.30 12.61
CA TRP A 88 -7.05 -0.57 14.03
C TRP A 88 -6.77 0.71 14.81
N TYR A 89 -5.89 1.57 14.31
CA TYR A 89 -5.54 2.83 14.95
C TYR A 89 -6.77 3.76 15.11
N ARG A 90 -7.53 3.93 14.03
CA ARG A 90 -8.80 4.68 14.06
C ARG A 90 -9.75 4.13 15.12
N ASP A 91 -9.92 2.81 15.15
CA ASP A 91 -10.90 2.17 16.04
C ASP A 91 -10.46 2.16 17.50
N ALA A 92 -9.16 2.08 17.78
CA ALA A 92 -8.61 2.04 19.12
C ALA A 92 -8.39 3.44 19.75
N PHE A 93 -8.02 4.46 18.95
CA PHE A 93 -7.55 5.75 19.48
C PHE A 93 -8.34 6.97 19.00
N CYS A 94 -9.19 6.84 17.98
CA CYS A 94 -9.88 7.97 17.37
C CYS A 94 -11.41 7.88 17.52
N THR A 95 -11.87 7.56 18.72
CA THR A 95 -13.30 7.46 19.03
C THR A 95 -14.02 8.81 18.83
N ALA A 96 -13.39 9.92 19.18
CA ALA A 96 -13.97 11.25 19.02
C ALA A 96 -14.27 11.57 17.53
N GLU A 97 -13.35 11.24 16.63
CA GLU A 97 -13.52 11.42 15.19
C GLU A 97 -14.63 10.51 14.64
N LYS A 98 -14.74 9.29 15.15
CA LYS A 98 -15.83 8.36 14.78
C LYS A 98 -17.20 8.88 15.24
N GLU A 99 -17.31 9.43 16.43
CA GLU A 99 -18.58 10.03 16.90
C GLU A 99 -18.91 11.32 16.15
N LEU A 100 -17.94 12.18 15.91
CA LEU A 100 -18.13 13.38 15.10
C LEU A 100 -18.56 13.07 13.67
N SER A 101 -17.98 12.03 13.06
CA SER A 101 -18.35 11.51 11.74
C SER A 101 -19.85 11.19 11.64
N LYS A 102 -20.43 10.57 12.68
CA LYS A 102 -21.88 10.25 12.70
C LYS A 102 -22.75 11.51 12.69
N VAL A 103 -22.25 12.61 13.25
CA VAL A 103 -22.99 13.89 13.34
C VAL A 103 -22.81 14.72 12.07
N CYS A 104 -21.60 14.80 11.53
CA CYS A 104 -21.31 15.68 10.40
C CYS A 104 -21.36 14.96 9.03
N GLY A 105 -21.50 13.63 8.99
CA GLY A 105 -21.59 12.84 7.76
C GLY A 105 -20.27 12.72 6.99
N ARG A 106 -19.12 13.14 7.56
CA ARG A 106 -17.79 13.05 6.96
C ARG A 106 -17.12 11.74 7.35
N ASP A 107 -16.21 11.24 6.51
CA ASP A 107 -15.40 10.07 6.86
C ASP A 107 -14.48 10.37 8.06
N PRO A 108 -14.38 9.48 9.06
CA PRO A 108 -13.45 9.66 10.18
C PRO A 108 -11.99 9.87 9.74
N TYR A 109 -11.57 9.25 8.64
CA TYR A 109 -10.23 9.44 8.10
C TYR A 109 -10.00 10.85 7.58
N ASP A 110 -11.01 11.51 6.99
CA ASP A 110 -10.91 12.92 6.56
C ASP A 110 -10.68 13.83 7.76
N LEU A 111 -11.41 13.59 8.87
CA LEU A 111 -11.25 14.34 10.11
C LEU A 111 -9.85 14.15 10.73
N MET A 112 -9.32 12.94 10.68
CA MET A 112 -7.97 12.61 11.14
C MET A 112 -6.90 13.26 10.25
N ASN A 113 -7.06 13.18 8.92
CA ASN A 113 -6.16 13.77 7.93
C ASN A 113 -6.05 15.29 8.07
N GLU A 114 -7.17 15.98 8.32
CA GLU A 114 -7.17 17.44 8.56
C GLU A 114 -6.29 17.87 9.74
N LYS A 115 -6.20 17.05 10.76
CA LYS A 115 -5.34 17.30 11.91
C LYS A 115 -3.89 16.86 11.71
N ALA A 116 -3.72 15.72 11.02
CA ALA A 116 -2.42 15.15 10.76
C ALA A 116 -1.60 15.95 9.73
N LYS A 117 -2.24 16.71 8.82
CA LYS A 117 -1.55 17.55 7.85
C LYS A 117 -0.73 18.67 8.49
N ASP A 118 -1.13 19.14 9.66
CA ASP A 118 -0.45 20.22 10.38
C ASP A 118 0.79 19.70 11.16
N ILE A 119 0.96 18.40 11.29
CA ILE A 119 2.16 17.79 11.87
C ILE A 119 3.30 17.88 10.85
N PRO A 120 4.50 18.34 11.24
CA PRO A 120 5.62 18.43 10.30
C PRO A 120 6.09 17.05 9.82
N ALA A 121 6.67 17.01 8.62
CA ALA A 121 7.35 15.82 8.11
C ALA A 121 8.41 15.33 9.11
N GLY A 122 8.50 14.02 9.29
CA GLY A 122 9.36 13.40 10.30
C GLY A 122 8.78 13.43 11.73
N CYS A 123 7.51 13.86 11.92
CA CYS A 123 6.75 13.70 13.16
C CYS A 123 7.53 14.17 14.41
N TYR A 124 8.24 15.31 14.34
CA TYR A 124 9.14 15.83 15.39
C TYR A 124 10.27 14.85 15.78
N GLY A 125 10.69 13.98 14.87
CA GLY A 125 11.71 12.95 15.11
C GLY A 125 11.14 11.61 15.60
N MET A 126 9.84 11.50 15.80
CA MET A 126 9.22 10.23 16.15
C MET A 126 9.23 9.28 14.95
N MET A 127 9.54 8.01 15.22
CA MET A 127 9.52 6.93 14.25
C MET A 127 8.56 5.83 14.67
N CYS A 128 8.08 5.06 13.69
CA CYS A 128 7.35 3.84 14.00
C CYS A 128 7.77 2.68 13.08
N THR A 129 7.42 1.45 13.47
CA THR A 129 7.76 0.21 12.77
C THR A 129 6.52 -0.66 12.58
N PHE A 130 5.45 -0.13 11.98
CA PHE A 130 4.23 -0.89 11.68
C PHE A 130 4.29 -1.63 10.34
N SER A 131 5.20 -1.22 9.46
CA SER A 131 5.45 -1.87 8.19
C SER A 131 6.94 -2.18 8.06
N ASP A 132 7.27 -3.20 7.29
CA ASP A 132 8.64 -3.63 7.03
C ASP A 132 8.71 -4.32 5.67
N VAL A 133 9.90 -4.43 5.12
CA VAL A 133 10.16 -5.25 3.93
C VAL A 133 9.93 -6.71 4.30
N MET A 134 8.92 -7.31 3.67
CA MET A 134 8.56 -8.68 3.93
C MET A 134 9.58 -9.64 3.32
N ASN A 135 10.03 -10.63 4.12
CA ASN A 135 10.79 -11.76 3.62
C ASN A 135 9.86 -12.95 3.41
N TYR A 136 9.67 -13.38 2.17
CA TYR A 136 8.72 -14.44 1.80
C TYR A 136 9.12 -15.84 2.26
N VAL A 137 10.36 -16.06 2.64
CA VAL A 137 10.81 -17.34 3.23
C VAL A 137 10.42 -17.43 4.68
N SER A 138 10.67 -16.38 5.46
CA SER A 138 10.47 -16.39 6.90
C SER A 138 9.13 -15.82 7.36
N TRP A 139 8.44 -15.07 6.52
CA TRP A 139 7.19 -14.36 6.85
C TRP A 139 7.31 -13.49 8.11
N ARG A 140 8.48 -12.92 8.32
CA ARG A 140 8.73 -12.06 9.48
C ARG A 140 8.28 -10.64 9.18
N HIS A 141 7.69 -10.02 10.19
CA HIS A 141 7.25 -8.63 10.18
C HIS A 141 7.89 -7.89 11.35
N ALA A 142 8.05 -6.58 11.19
CA ALA A 142 8.43 -5.71 12.30
C ALA A 142 7.41 -5.84 13.45
N SER A 143 7.91 -5.87 14.68
CA SER A 143 7.05 -5.69 15.85
C SER A 143 6.58 -4.24 15.88
N PRO A 144 5.26 -3.97 15.96
CA PRO A 144 4.74 -2.62 16.01
C PRO A 144 5.33 -1.84 17.18
N SER A 145 5.94 -0.71 16.90
CA SER A 145 6.57 0.14 17.91
C SER A 145 6.50 1.60 17.48
N PHE A 146 6.40 2.49 18.47
CA PHE A 146 6.67 3.92 18.31
C PHE A 146 7.89 4.27 19.15
N MET A 147 8.80 5.06 18.60
CA MET A 147 10.09 5.36 19.20
C MET A 147 10.41 6.86 19.11
N ASN A 148 11.28 7.32 20.01
CA ASN A 148 11.84 8.65 19.97
C ASN A 148 10.79 9.77 20.09
N PHE A 149 9.85 9.64 21.02
CA PHE A 149 8.87 10.69 21.36
C PHE A 149 9.01 11.09 22.83
N ASP A 150 8.49 12.27 23.19
CA ASP A 150 8.53 12.87 24.52
C ASP A 150 7.10 13.10 25.03
N PHE A 151 6.94 13.73 26.18
CA PHE A 151 5.67 13.95 26.88
C PHE A 151 4.99 15.29 26.54
N ASP A 152 5.44 16.00 25.51
CA ASP A 152 4.80 17.24 25.04
C ASP A 152 3.52 16.90 24.26
N PRO A 153 2.31 17.11 24.83
CA PRO A 153 1.04 16.72 24.19
C PRO A 153 0.70 17.57 22.96
N GLU A 154 1.31 18.75 22.82
CA GLU A 154 1.13 19.61 21.63
C GLU A 154 1.83 19.00 20.41
N LYS A 155 2.93 18.26 20.62
CA LYS A 155 3.69 17.61 19.58
C LYS A 155 3.33 16.13 19.41
N TYR A 156 3.27 15.38 20.52
CA TYR A 156 3.13 13.91 20.49
C TYR A 156 1.72 13.52 20.92
N ASN A 157 0.78 13.73 20.01
CA ASN A 157 -0.61 13.38 20.19
C ASN A 157 -1.05 12.32 19.15
N ARG A 158 -2.30 11.86 19.24
CA ARG A 158 -2.81 10.80 18.33
C ARG A 158 -2.63 11.10 16.84
N TYR A 159 -2.62 12.35 16.42
CA TYR A 159 -2.45 12.70 15.01
C TYR A 159 -1.01 12.57 14.56
N THR A 160 -0.05 12.82 15.44
CA THR A 160 1.38 12.58 15.18
C THR A 160 1.67 11.10 15.01
N PHE A 161 1.13 10.27 15.90
CA PHE A 161 1.23 8.81 15.78
C PHE A 161 0.57 8.29 14.50
N TYR A 162 -0.59 8.84 14.13
CA TYR A 162 -1.27 8.50 12.90
C TYR A 162 -0.45 8.84 11.67
N ARG A 163 0.13 10.05 11.61
CA ARG A 163 1.02 10.48 10.53
C ARG A 163 2.29 9.61 10.45
N ALA A 164 2.89 9.26 11.58
CA ALA A 164 4.08 8.41 11.59
C ALA A 164 3.84 7.04 10.95
N ILE A 165 2.63 6.47 11.07
CA ILE A 165 2.27 5.22 10.36
C ILE A 165 2.27 5.44 8.84
N MET A 166 1.74 6.57 8.35
CA MET A 166 1.77 6.91 6.93
C MET A 166 3.20 7.06 6.41
N GLU A 167 4.04 7.80 7.14
CA GLU A 167 5.45 8.04 6.79
C GLU A 167 6.25 6.74 6.80
N ASN A 168 6.06 5.87 7.80
CA ASN A 168 6.67 4.54 7.82
C ASN A 168 6.30 3.73 6.57
N THR A 169 5.03 3.73 6.19
CA THR A 169 4.56 3.01 5.00
C THR A 169 5.22 3.54 3.72
N ALA A 170 5.34 4.85 3.58
CA ALA A 170 6.01 5.48 2.44
C ALA A 170 7.51 5.12 2.38
N MET A 171 8.20 5.17 3.52
CA MET A 171 9.62 4.79 3.61
C MET A 171 9.86 3.31 3.27
N VAL A 172 8.99 2.41 3.72
CA VAL A 172 9.06 0.99 3.36
C VAL A 172 8.80 0.79 1.87
N THR A 173 7.86 1.54 1.29
CA THR A 173 7.61 1.52 -0.16
C THR A 173 8.84 1.96 -0.95
N TYR A 174 9.50 3.03 -0.54
CA TYR A 174 10.77 3.45 -1.13
C TYR A 174 11.85 2.36 -1.02
N GLY A 175 11.93 1.69 0.14
CA GLY A 175 12.80 0.52 0.32
C GLY A 175 12.49 -0.60 -0.69
N HIS A 176 11.21 -0.88 -0.97
CA HIS A 176 10.80 -1.84 -2.01
C HIS A 176 11.22 -1.40 -3.42
N MET A 177 11.06 -0.11 -3.75
CA MET A 177 11.53 0.42 -5.03
C MET A 177 13.04 0.20 -5.20
N LYS A 178 13.81 0.46 -4.14
CA LYS A 178 15.27 0.22 -4.16
C LYS A 178 15.62 -1.26 -4.34
N LEU A 179 14.89 -2.19 -3.74
CA LEU A 179 15.10 -3.63 -3.94
C LEU A 179 14.82 -4.06 -5.39
N VAL A 180 13.79 -3.50 -6.00
CA VAL A 180 13.47 -3.76 -7.40
C VAL A 180 14.52 -3.13 -8.32
N GLU A 181 14.99 -1.92 -8.02
CA GLU A 181 16.10 -1.27 -8.74
C GLU A 181 17.39 -2.12 -8.67
N GLU A 182 17.76 -2.65 -7.50
CA GLU A 182 18.90 -3.56 -7.35
C GLU A 182 18.78 -4.79 -8.26
N SER A 183 17.57 -5.31 -8.44
CA SER A 183 17.31 -6.51 -9.25
C SER A 183 17.24 -6.24 -10.74
N THR A 184 16.67 -5.09 -11.14
CA THR A 184 16.35 -4.75 -12.54
C THR A 184 17.33 -3.76 -13.17
N GLY A 185 18.00 -2.95 -12.34
CA GLY A 185 18.80 -1.81 -12.78
C GLY A 185 17.98 -0.57 -13.16
N ASN A 186 16.67 -0.58 -12.93
CA ASN A 186 15.76 0.49 -13.35
C ASN A 186 14.87 0.95 -12.21
N MET A 187 14.51 2.24 -12.23
CA MET A 187 13.48 2.87 -11.44
C MET A 187 12.36 3.34 -12.37
N PRO A 188 11.08 3.25 -11.96
CA PRO A 188 10.00 3.85 -12.73
C PRO A 188 10.06 5.37 -12.65
N ASP A 189 9.75 6.07 -13.75
CA ASP A 189 9.63 7.54 -13.77
C ASP A 189 8.35 8.02 -13.07
N GLU A 190 7.32 7.18 -13.06
CA GLU A 190 6.01 7.45 -12.45
C GLU A 190 5.50 6.21 -11.72
N VAL A 191 4.76 6.44 -10.62
CA VAL A 191 4.09 5.38 -9.85
C VAL A 191 2.62 5.72 -9.72
N ILE A 192 1.75 4.82 -10.16
CA ILE A 192 0.29 4.96 -10.00
C ILE A 192 -0.10 4.51 -8.59
N PHE A 193 -0.70 5.40 -7.81
CA PHE A 193 -1.22 5.04 -6.48
C PHE A 193 -2.73 4.82 -6.53
N ALA A 194 -3.18 3.63 -6.16
CA ALA A 194 -4.58 3.21 -6.21
C ALA A 194 -5.03 2.52 -4.91
N GLY A 195 -6.34 2.34 -4.77
CA GLY A 195 -6.96 1.72 -3.60
C GLY A 195 -7.54 2.73 -2.61
N GLY A 196 -7.97 2.23 -1.44
CA GLY A 196 -8.63 3.06 -0.42
C GLY A 196 -7.75 4.19 0.14
N ALA A 197 -6.46 3.94 0.28
CA ALA A 197 -5.50 4.90 0.82
C ALA A 197 -5.23 6.07 -0.13
N SER A 198 -5.38 5.89 -1.46
CA SER A 198 -5.20 6.97 -2.45
C SER A 198 -6.29 8.05 -2.39
N LYS A 199 -7.33 7.86 -1.58
CA LYS A 199 -8.33 8.89 -1.29
C LYS A 199 -7.82 9.95 -0.30
N SER A 200 -6.71 9.71 0.37
CA SER A 200 -6.09 10.65 1.30
C SER A 200 -5.05 11.50 0.58
N ASP A 201 -5.36 12.76 0.31
CA ASP A 201 -4.42 13.72 -0.27
C ASP A 201 -3.14 13.83 0.58
N LEU A 202 -3.27 13.75 1.91
CA LEU A 202 -2.12 13.74 2.81
C LEU A 202 -1.21 12.55 2.56
N TRP A 203 -1.77 11.34 2.39
CA TRP A 203 -0.96 10.15 2.14
C TRP A 203 -0.35 10.16 0.76
N CYS A 204 -1.09 10.66 -0.25
CA CYS A 204 -0.55 10.89 -1.60
C CYS A 204 0.66 11.83 -1.55
N GLN A 205 0.56 12.96 -0.81
CA GLN A 205 1.65 13.91 -0.67
C GLN A 205 2.86 13.30 0.06
N ILE A 206 2.64 12.58 1.17
CA ILE A 206 3.72 11.89 1.90
C ILE A 206 4.44 10.88 0.99
N LEU A 207 3.69 10.12 0.18
CA LEU A 207 4.29 9.21 -0.79
C LEU A 207 5.12 9.96 -1.84
N ALA A 208 4.57 11.00 -2.45
CA ALA A 208 5.29 11.80 -3.44
C ALA A 208 6.57 12.40 -2.86
N ASP A 209 6.52 12.95 -1.65
CA ASP A 209 7.68 13.54 -0.98
C ASP A 209 8.79 12.52 -0.66
N VAL A 210 8.42 11.26 -0.39
CA VAL A 210 9.38 10.19 -0.04
C VAL A 210 9.92 9.48 -1.28
N LEU A 211 9.09 9.30 -2.31
CA LEU A 211 9.48 8.55 -3.50
C LEU A 211 10.29 9.39 -4.50
N GLY A 212 10.11 10.71 -4.53
CA GLY A 212 10.84 11.69 -5.32
C GLY A 212 10.05 12.18 -6.52
#